data_fffecfb1b9edb91858a9d63f3d54f2d7
#
_entry.id   fffecfb1b9edb91858a9d63f3d54f2d7
#
_cell.length_a   1.000
_cell.length_b   1.000
_cell.length_c   1.000
_cell.angle_alpha   90.00
_cell.angle_beta   90.00
_cell.angle_gamma   90.00
#
_symmetry.space_group_name_H-M   'P 1'
#
loop_
_entity.id
_entity.type
_entity.pdbx_description
1 polymer ?
#
loop_
_entity_poly.entity_id
_entity_poly.type
_entity_poly.pdbx_seq_one_letter_code
_entity_poly.pdbx_strand_id
1 'polypeptide(L)'
;DWSSDVCSSDLLAAQAEGTSKLRRPLISRDSELMVAGLKQLGVKIEDSIENGEQVFSVTGGKLKGPAKIDVGNAGTVMRFLPPLASLAEGEIAFDGDPRSHERPLGPVIKALEELGVTVNHGGRYSLPLTLENKGIKEGKKIRGGEIEIDASASSQFLSALLLIAPSTEIGITAKHVGGALPSMPHIDMTVQMLRDFGAEVQVDKKANTWRVAPGKLIAQDLIIEPDLSNAAPFMSIAMVCGGSVTIADWPKQTTQPGDQLREILTRMGANIQFIEGGLKITGGEKIKGIDIDLHDVGELTPAIATLSALAESPSYLREIGHLRLHETDRLSRSEEHTSELQSHSDLVCRLLLEKK
;
A
#
# COMPACT_ATOMS: atom_id res chain seq x y z
N ASP A 1 -3.85 -1.49 -2.24
CA ASP A 1 -3.65 -2.00 -0.88
C ASP A 1 -3.57 -0.84 0.11
N TRP A 2 -4.72 -0.46 0.68
CA TRP A 2 -4.89 0.66 1.63
C TRP A 2 -4.01 0.51 2.88
N SER A 3 -3.60 -0.70 3.22
CA SER A 3 -2.61 -0.92 4.29
C SER A 3 -1.31 -0.12 4.06
N SER A 4 -1.04 0.28 2.82
CA SER A 4 0.11 1.13 2.49
C SER A 4 0.01 2.51 3.13
N ASP A 5 -1.17 3.13 3.16
CA ASP A 5 -1.32 4.50 3.69
C ASP A 5 -1.33 4.52 5.21
N VAL A 6 -2.04 3.58 5.82
CA VAL A 6 -1.98 3.41 7.28
C VAL A 6 -0.53 3.18 7.70
N CYS A 7 0.17 2.25 7.04
CA CYS A 7 1.58 2.00 7.31
C CYS A 7 2.46 3.23 7.03
N SER A 8 2.16 4.02 5.99
CA SER A 8 2.91 5.24 5.67
C SER A 8 2.75 6.31 6.76
N SER A 9 1.52 6.49 7.28
CA SER A 9 1.28 7.45 8.39
C SER A 9 2.02 7.03 9.67
N ASP A 10 2.03 5.72 10.00
CA ASP A 10 2.77 5.18 11.12
C ASP A 10 4.28 5.44 10.98
N LEU A 11 4.84 5.20 9.78
CA LEU A 11 6.26 5.41 9.52
C LEU A 11 6.66 6.89 9.58
N LEU A 12 5.85 7.79 9.03
CA LEU A 12 6.12 9.23 9.09
C LEU A 12 5.97 9.76 10.52
N ALA A 13 4.95 9.31 11.25
CA ALA A 13 4.77 9.64 12.65
C ALA A 13 5.95 9.16 13.53
N ALA A 14 6.51 7.97 13.22
CA ALA A 14 7.69 7.45 13.91
C ALA A 14 8.96 8.28 13.68
N GLN A 15 9.04 9.03 12.58
CA GLN A 15 10.15 9.91 12.24
C GLN A 15 9.92 11.38 12.61
N ALA A 16 8.67 11.79 12.86
CA ALA A 16 8.29 13.18 13.10
C ALA A 16 8.76 13.67 14.48
N GLU A 17 9.04 14.97 14.58
CA GLU A 17 9.33 15.60 15.87
C GLU A 17 8.01 15.78 16.66
N GLY A 18 7.93 15.19 17.87
CA GLY A 18 6.76 15.26 18.75
C GLY A 18 5.91 14.00 18.72
N THR A 19 4.64 14.14 19.07
CA THR A 19 3.68 13.04 19.13
C THR A 19 2.57 13.27 18.12
N SER A 20 2.46 12.38 17.14
CA SER A 20 1.34 12.35 16.20
C SER A 20 0.18 11.57 16.79
N LYS A 21 -1.05 12.01 16.48
CA LYS A 21 -2.27 11.26 16.78
C LYS A 21 -2.85 10.72 15.47
N LEU A 22 -2.94 9.41 15.38
CA LEU A 22 -3.58 8.71 14.26
C LEU A 22 -4.94 8.22 14.77
N ARG A 23 -6.00 8.92 14.36
CA ARG A 23 -7.38 8.64 14.77
C ARG A 23 -8.02 7.64 13.83
N ARG A 24 -8.79 6.70 14.39
CA ARG A 24 -9.48 5.64 13.64
C ARG A 24 -8.51 4.76 12.83
N PRO A 25 -7.38 4.33 13.42
CA PRO A 25 -6.42 3.50 12.71
C PRO A 25 -7.08 2.22 12.22
N LEU A 26 -6.64 1.72 11.06
CA LEU A 26 -7.06 0.41 10.59
C LEU A 26 -6.47 -0.66 11.50
N ILE A 27 -7.31 -1.51 12.07
CA ILE A 27 -6.89 -2.67 12.84
C ILE A 27 -6.95 -3.90 11.94
N SER A 28 -5.78 -4.41 11.60
CA SER A 28 -5.60 -5.59 10.77
C SER A 28 -4.30 -6.30 11.19
N ARG A 29 -4.12 -7.54 10.75
CA ARG A 29 -2.86 -8.27 10.99
C ARG A 29 -1.65 -7.45 10.50
N ASP A 30 -1.76 -6.80 9.35
CA ASP A 30 -0.66 -6.05 8.74
C ASP A 30 -0.31 -4.79 9.55
N SER A 31 -1.32 -4.04 10.02
CA SER A 31 -1.08 -2.87 10.88
C SER A 31 -0.55 -3.27 12.26
N GLU A 32 -1.01 -4.39 12.83
CA GLU A 32 -0.46 -4.92 14.08
C GLU A 32 1.02 -5.31 13.94
N LEU A 33 1.41 -5.94 12.82
CA LEU A 33 2.81 -6.26 12.52
C LEU A 33 3.64 -4.99 12.32
N MET A 34 3.10 -3.95 11.68
CA MET A 34 3.77 -2.65 11.52
C MET A 34 4.03 -2.02 12.89
N VAL A 35 3.01 -1.91 13.74
CA VAL A 35 3.10 -1.36 15.10
C VAL A 35 4.09 -2.17 15.96
N ALA A 36 4.06 -3.49 15.86
CA ALA A 36 5.00 -4.36 16.58
C ALA A 36 6.45 -4.11 16.14
N GLY A 37 6.69 -4.00 14.83
CA GLY A 37 8.02 -3.71 14.27
C GLY A 37 8.53 -2.32 14.70
N LEU A 38 7.69 -1.30 14.65
CA LEU A 38 8.03 0.06 15.10
C LEU A 38 8.36 0.09 16.60
N LYS A 39 7.59 -0.60 17.43
CA LYS A 39 7.88 -0.73 18.87
C LYS A 39 9.22 -1.41 19.14
N GLN A 40 9.57 -2.44 18.36
CA GLN A 40 10.89 -3.09 18.47
C GLN A 40 12.04 -2.15 18.06
N LEU A 41 11.79 -1.22 17.12
CA LEU A 41 12.74 -0.16 16.76
C LEU A 41 12.78 0.99 17.79
N GLY A 42 12.03 0.88 18.90
CA GLY A 42 12.05 1.83 20.00
C GLY A 42 11.07 3.00 19.86
N VAL A 43 10.17 2.96 18.89
CA VAL A 43 9.09 3.95 18.74
C VAL A 43 8.07 3.74 19.86
N LYS A 44 7.67 4.83 20.52
CA LYS A 44 6.63 4.78 21.54
C LYS A 44 5.27 4.94 20.87
N ILE A 45 4.44 3.89 20.94
CA ILE A 45 3.08 3.88 20.41
C ILE A 45 2.13 3.49 21.54
N GLU A 46 1.25 4.42 21.90
CA GLU A 46 0.22 4.25 22.92
C GLU A 46 -1.15 4.16 22.22
N ASP A 47 -1.92 3.14 22.60
CA ASP A 47 -3.30 2.94 22.16
C ASP A 47 -4.25 3.50 23.22
N SER A 48 -5.24 4.27 22.78
CA SER A 48 -6.23 4.91 23.63
C SER A 48 -7.57 5.05 22.92
N ILE A 49 -8.63 5.28 23.70
CA ILE A 49 -9.95 5.66 23.19
C ILE A 49 -10.20 7.12 23.54
N GLU A 50 -10.37 7.97 22.52
CA GLU A 50 -10.73 9.37 22.68
C GLU A 50 -12.10 9.60 22.01
N ASN A 51 -13.07 10.14 22.75
CA ASN A 51 -14.44 10.38 22.25
C ASN A 51 -15.15 9.15 21.62
N GLY A 52 -14.81 7.94 22.08
CA GLY A 52 -15.35 6.70 21.54
C GLY A 52 -14.64 6.17 20.28
N GLU A 53 -13.60 6.84 19.81
CA GLU A 53 -12.78 6.43 18.69
C GLU A 53 -11.39 5.95 19.15
N GLN A 54 -10.86 4.94 18.48
CA GLN A 54 -9.50 4.46 18.72
C GLN A 54 -8.48 5.47 18.20
N VAL A 55 -7.42 5.71 18.96
CA VAL A 55 -6.36 6.65 18.64
C VAL A 55 -5.00 6.02 18.96
N PHE A 56 -4.11 5.99 17.98
CA PHE A 56 -2.69 5.70 18.22
C PHE A 56 -1.94 7.01 18.42
N SER A 57 -1.32 7.16 19.58
CA SER A 57 -0.37 8.25 19.85
C SER A 57 1.04 7.76 19.57
N VAL A 58 1.62 8.18 18.45
CA VAL A 58 2.95 7.79 17.98
C VAL A 58 3.94 8.89 18.29
N THR A 59 4.87 8.65 19.21
CA THR A 59 5.94 9.60 19.52
C THR A 59 7.18 9.25 18.71
N GLY A 60 7.52 10.12 17.79
CA GLY A 60 8.70 10.01 16.96
C GLY A 60 9.98 10.19 17.75
N GLY A 61 11.05 9.62 17.25
CA GLY A 61 12.32 9.69 17.95
C GLY A 61 13.44 8.93 17.24
N LYS A 62 14.55 8.74 17.97
CA LYS A 62 15.70 8.01 17.46
C LYS A 62 15.40 6.51 17.42
N LEU A 63 15.42 5.94 16.22
CA LEU A 63 15.27 4.51 16.02
C LEU A 63 16.51 3.75 16.47
N LYS A 64 16.34 2.57 17.04
CA LYS A 64 17.43 1.77 17.61
C LYS A 64 17.15 0.27 17.53
N GLY A 65 18.24 -0.48 17.40
CA GLY A 65 18.30 -1.93 17.56
C GLY A 65 19.10 -2.33 18.80
N PRO A 66 19.42 -3.63 18.97
CA PRO A 66 19.09 -4.68 18.04
C PRO A 66 17.59 -5.03 18.06
N ALA A 67 17.07 -5.49 16.89
CA ALA A 67 15.68 -5.93 16.78
C ALA A 67 15.55 -7.18 15.89
N LYS A 68 14.47 -7.94 16.11
CA LYS A 68 14.08 -9.06 15.26
C LYS A 68 12.61 -8.86 14.86
N ILE A 69 12.37 -8.50 13.63
CA ILE A 69 11.07 -8.09 13.14
C ILE A 69 10.44 -9.20 12.33
N ASP A 70 9.28 -9.66 12.74
CA ASP A 70 8.41 -10.52 11.97
C ASP A 70 7.52 -9.66 11.06
N VAL A 71 7.62 -9.88 9.76
CA VAL A 71 6.78 -9.19 8.77
C VAL A 71 5.55 -10.00 8.38
N GLY A 72 5.41 -11.24 8.87
CA GLY A 72 4.38 -12.17 8.46
C GLY A 72 4.38 -12.36 6.95
N ASN A 73 3.23 -12.14 6.29
CA ASN A 73 3.12 -12.03 4.84
C ASN A 73 2.66 -10.63 4.38
N ALA A 74 2.82 -9.62 5.25
CA ALA A 74 2.40 -8.24 4.98
C ALA A 74 3.33 -7.55 3.99
N GLY A 75 2.80 -7.25 2.79
CA GLY A 75 3.58 -6.64 1.70
C GLY A 75 4.16 -5.28 2.05
N THR A 76 3.40 -4.46 2.76
CA THR A 76 3.80 -3.13 3.24
C THR A 76 4.87 -3.23 4.32
N VAL A 77 4.69 -4.11 5.31
CA VAL A 77 5.64 -4.27 6.41
C VAL A 77 7.00 -4.72 5.87
N MET A 78 7.03 -5.76 5.01
CA MET A 78 8.29 -6.29 4.45
C MET A 78 9.01 -5.30 3.53
N ARG A 79 8.31 -4.32 2.94
CA ARG A 79 8.91 -3.36 2.01
C ARG A 79 9.23 -2.02 2.66
N PHE A 80 8.45 -1.58 3.66
CA PHE A 80 8.58 -0.26 4.27
C PHE A 80 9.44 -0.25 5.52
N LEU A 81 9.37 -1.31 6.35
CA LEU A 81 10.18 -1.34 7.58
C LEU A 81 11.68 -1.50 7.34
N PRO A 82 12.20 -2.31 6.40
CA PRO A 82 13.64 -2.37 6.18
C PRO A 82 14.26 -1.02 5.81
N PRO A 83 13.71 -0.20 4.88
CA PRO A 83 14.19 1.16 4.65
C PRO A 83 14.14 2.02 5.91
N LEU A 84 13.05 2.02 6.68
CA LEU A 84 12.98 2.77 7.93
C LEU A 84 14.02 2.30 8.94
N ALA A 85 14.16 0.98 9.12
CA ALA A 85 15.11 0.39 10.03
C ALA A 85 16.57 0.68 9.64
N SER A 86 16.82 1.00 8.36
CA SER A 86 18.14 1.43 7.94
C SER A 86 18.58 2.75 8.58
N LEU A 87 17.65 3.54 9.10
CA LEU A 87 17.90 4.75 9.89
C LEU A 87 18.21 4.46 11.37
N ALA A 88 18.00 3.22 11.83
CA ALA A 88 18.20 2.83 13.22
C ALA A 88 19.66 2.47 13.51
N GLU A 89 20.07 2.58 14.77
CA GLU A 89 21.35 2.10 15.25
C GLU A 89 21.30 0.61 15.56
N GLY A 90 22.30 -0.17 15.13
CA GLY A 90 22.46 -1.58 15.50
C GLY A 90 22.04 -2.57 14.41
N GLU A 91 22.04 -3.85 14.78
CA GLU A 91 21.67 -4.95 13.89
C GLU A 91 20.16 -5.21 13.94
N ILE A 92 19.51 -5.31 12.77
CA ILE A 92 18.08 -5.53 12.69
C ILE A 92 17.81 -6.65 11.69
N ALA A 93 17.24 -7.75 12.19
CA ALA A 93 16.87 -8.92 11.41
C ALA A 93 15.39 -8.87 11.04
N PHE A 94 15.08 -9.29 9.81
CA PHE A 94 13.73 -9.43 9.28
C PHE A 94 13.49 -10.85 8.80
N ASP A 95 12.34 -11.40 9.16
CA ASP A 95 11.84 -12.69 8.70
C ASP A 95 10.31 -12.63 8.64
N GLY A 96 9.67 -13.69 8.13
CA GLY A 96 8.22 -13.76 8.04
C GLY A 96 7.71 -15.12 7.61
N ASP A 97 6.45 -15.18 7.22
CA ASP A 97 5.80 -16.39 6.73
C ASP A 97 6.54 -16.96 5.48
N PRO A 98 6.53 -18.28 5.23
CA PRO A 98 7.25 -18.87 4.09
C PRO A 98 6.96 -18.21 2.74
N ARG A 99 5.72 -17.75 2.52
CA ARG A 99 5.34 -17.06 1.28
C ARG A 99 6.04 -15.72 1.11
N SER A 100 6.34 -15.01 2.19
CA SER A 100 7.05 -13.73 2.14
C SER A 100 8.46 -13.85 1.56
N HIS A 101 9.10 -15.02 1.69
CA HIS A 101 10.44 -15.30 1.12
C HIS A 101 10.43 -15.35 -0.42
N GLU A 102 9.28 -15.64 -1.03
CA GLU A 102 9.11 -15.71 -2.48
C GLU A 102 8.69 -14.37 -3.09
N ARG A 103 8.20 -13.44 -2.26
CA ARG A 103 7.72 -12.14 -2.74
C ARG A 103 8.88 -11.21 -3.10
N PRO A 104 8.77 -10.42 -4.19
CA PRO A 104 9.87 -9.57 -4.65
C PRO A 104 10.21 -8.48 -3.62
N LEU A 105 11.50 -8.40 -3.28
CA LEU A 105 12.08 -7.38 -2.41
C LEU A 105 13.41 -6.84 -2.97
N GLY A 106 13.94 -7.49 -4.00
CA GLY A 106 15.23 -7.19 -4.60
C GLY A 106 15.47 -5.72 -4.93
N PRO A 107 14.53 -4.99 -5.58
CA PRO A 107 14.72 -3.57 -5.89
C PRO A 107 14.95 -2.71 -4.64
N VAL A 108 14.24 -2.96 -3.54
CA VAL A 108 14.41 -2.23 -2.28
C VAL A 108 15.78 -2.54 -1.65
N ILE A 109 16.19 -3.83 -1.64
CA ILE A 109 17.49 -4.24 -1.08
C ILE A 109 18.63 -3.57 -1.86
N LYS A 110 18.60 -3.62 -3.20
CA LYS A 110 19.62 -2.97 -4.04
C LYS A 110 19.71 -1.46 -3.80
N ALA A 111 18.56 -0.80 -3.72
CA ALA A 111 18.49 0.63 -3.43
C ALA A 111 19.10 0.96 -2.05
N LEU A 112 18.87 0.13 -1.03
CA LEU A 112 19.49 0.30 0.29
C LEU A 112 21.01 0.10 0.23
N GLU A 113 21.50 -0.89 -0.53
CA GLU A 113 22.94 -1.12 -0.74
C GLU A 113 23.59 0.06 -1.45
N GLU A 114 22.94 0.64 -2.48
CA GLU A 114 23.41 1.85 -3.18
C GLU A 114 23.44 3.08 -2.26
N LEU A 115 22.52 3.17 -1.29
CA LEU A 115 22.52 4.18 -0.23
C LEU A 115 23.60 3.95 0.84
N GLY A 116 24.37 2.85 0.73
CA GLY A 116 25.47 2.52 1.63
C GLY A 116 25.05 1.70 2.87
N VAL A 117 23.85 1.13 2.87
CA VAL A 117 23.39 0.23 3.92
C VAL A 117 23.96 -1.17 3.69
N THR A 118 24.53 -1.78 4.72
CA THR A 118 24.98 -3.18 4.63
C THR A 118 23.80 -4.11 4.87
N VAL A 119 23.41 -4.85 3.82
CA VAL A 119 22.28 -5.80 3.87
C VAL A 119 22.79 -7.23 3.70
N ASN A 120 22.66 -8.05 4.73
CA ASN A 120 22.95 -9.47 4.63
C ASN A 120 21.66 -10.24 4.27
N HIS A 121 21.54 -10.62 3.01
CA HIS A 121 20.42 -11.37 2.45
C HIS A 121 20.85 -12.74 1.87
N GLY A 122 22.11 -13.15 2.08
CA GLY A 122 22.67 -14.42 1.63
C GLY A 122 22.59 -14.65 0.11
N GLY A 123 22.66 -13.59 -0.70
CA GLY A 123 22.55 -13.63 -2.16
C GLY A 123 21.13 -13.84 -2.72
N ARG A 124 20.10 -13.92 -1.87
CA ARG A 124 18.71 -14.21 -2.30
C ARG A 124 17.96 -12.96 -2.79
N TYR A 125 18.33 -11.76 -2.33
CA TYR A 125 17.58 -10.52 -2.54
C TYR A 125 16.11 -10.60 -2.08
N SER A 126 15.89 -11.38 -1.03
CA SER A 126 14.59 -11.63 -0.37
C SER A 126 14.78 -11.88 1.12
N LEU A 127 13.69 -12.08 1.85
CA LEU A 127 13.73 -12.53 3.24
C LEU A 127 14.27 -13.98 3.36
N PRO A 128 14.84 -14.35 4.51
CA PRO A 128 15.19 -13.49 5.64
C PRO A 128 16.41 -12.61 5.29
N LEU A 129 16.47 -11.42 5.91
CA LEU A 129 17.59 -10.51 5.76
C LEU A 129 17.98 -9.83 7.08
N THR A 130 19.20 -9.30 7.14
CA THR A 130 19.68 -8.54 8.30
C THR A 130 20.34 -7.25 7.83
N LEU A 131 19.98 -6.12 8.44
CA LEU A 131 20.66 -4.84 8.27
C LEU A 131 21.74 -4.70 9.32
N GLU A 132 22.95 -4.35 8.87
CA GLU A 132 24.10 -4.09 9.74
C GLU A 132 24.42 -2.59 9.75
N ASN A 133 23.73 -1.83 10.59
CA ASN A 133 23.86 -0.35 10.61
C ASN A 133 25.03 0.14 11.46
N LYS A 134 26.25 -0.32 11.18
CA LYS A 134 27.46 0.00 11.98
C LYS A 134 27.83 1.50 11.93
N GLY A 135 27.55 2.18 10.82
CA GLY A 135 27.89 3.60 10.62
C GLY A 135 27.05 4.58 11.44
N ILE A 136 25.82 4.21 11.78
CA ILE A 136 24.90 5.07 12.53
C ILE A 136 25.32 5.22 14.01
N LYS A 137 26.05 4.25 14.59
CA LYS A 137 26.64 4.36 15.94
C LYS A 137 27.48 5.63 16.14
N GLU A 138 28.05 6.16 15.10
CA GLU A 138 28.89 7.38 15.12
C GLU A 138 28.06 8.67 14.89
N GLY A 139 26.73 8.60 14.88
CA GLY A 139 25.84 9.73 14.58
C GLY A 139 25.76 10.08 13.09
N LYS A 140 26.28 9.23 12.21
CA LYS A 140 26.21 9.42 10.77
C LYS A 140 24.82 8.99 10.29
N LYS A 141 24.14 9.87 9.55
CA LYS A 141 22.92 9.52 8.82
C LYS A 141 23.26 8.78 7.53
N ILE A 142 22.29 8.04 6.99
CA ILE A 142 22.35 7.60 5.58
C ILE A 142 22.44 8.84 4.73
N ARG A 143 23.39 8.85 3.78
CA ARG A 143 23.62 10.02 2.95
C ARG A 143 22.40 10.42 2.12
N GLY A 144 21.70 9.44 1.55
CA GLY A 144 20.72 9.70 0.49
C GLY A 144 21.41 9.89 -0.87
N GLY A 145 20.70 10.44 -1.85
CA GLY A 145 21.22 10.71 -3.18
C GLY A 145 20.26 10.33 -4.31
N GLU A 146 20.82 10.18 -5.50
CA GLU A 146 20.06 9.73 -6.68
C GLU A 146 20.06 8.21 -6.77
N ILE A 147 18.90 7.62 -7.03
CA ILE A 147 18.69 6.18 -7.12
C ILE A 147 17.82 5.87 -8.33
N GLU A 148 18.24 4.91 -9.12
CA GLU A 148 17.37 4.28 -10.13
C GLU A 148 16.76 3.01 -9.54
N ILE A 149 15.42 2.88 -9.65
CA ILE A 149 14.69 1.74 -9.09
C ILE A 149 13.70 1.20 -10.10
N ASP A 150 13.71 -0.12 -10.31
CA ASP A 150 12.66 -0.80 -11.06
C ASP A 150 11.49 -1.14 -10.11
N ALA A 151 10.43 -0.35 -10.20
CA ALA A 151 9.20 -0.53 -9.46
C ALA A 151 8.05 -1.13 -10.29
N SER A 152 8.36 -1.73 -11.45
CA SER A 152 7.37 -2.35 -12.34
C SER A 152 6.58 -3.49 -11.67
N ALA A 153 7.17 -4.17 -10.69
CA ALA A 153 6.50 -5.24 -9.96
C ALA A 153 5.65 -4.73 -8.78
N SER A 154 5.95 -3.53 -8.26
CA SER A 154 5.19 -2.91 -7.16
C SER A 154 5.60 -1.45 -6.95
N SER A 155 4.63 -0.54 -6.94
CA SER A 155 4.80 0.87 -6.59
C SER A 155 5.34 1.07 -5.17
N GLN A 156 5.14 0.11 -4.27
CA GLN A 156 5.64 0.15 -2.89
C GLN A 156 7.17 0.24 -2.81
N PHE A 157 7.92 -0.25 -3.81
CA PHE A 157 9.38 -0.14 -3.82
C PHE A 157 9.82 1.32 -3.86
N LEU A 158 9.15 2.12 -4.67
CA LEU A 158 9.39 3.55 -4.76
C LEU A 158 8.94 4.27 -3.49
N SER A 159 7.70 4.06 -3.05
CA SER A 159 7.15 4.66 -1.83
C SER A 159 8.03 4.41 -0.61
N ALA A 160 8.59 3.20 -0.47
CA ALA A 160 9.47 2.83 0.63
C ALA A 160 10.72 3.73 0.76
N LEU A 161 11.31 4.13 -0.37
CA LEU A 161 12.47 5.05 -0.41
C LEU A 161 12.06 6.49 -0.15
N LEU A 162 10.93 6.92 -0.69
CA LEU A 162 10.43 8.29 -0.49
C LEU A 162 10.11 8.55 0.99
N LEU A 163 9.53 7.58 1.70
CA LEU A 163 9.16 7.70 3.11
C LEU A 163 10.32 7.92 4.06
N ILE A 164 11.53 7.46 3.73
CA ILE A 164 12.73 7.66 4.56
C ILE A 164 13.57 8.87 4.15
N ALA A 165 13.32 9.41 2.96
CA ALA A 165 14.14 10.45 2.36
C ALA A 165 14.31 11.70 3.23
N PRO A 166 13.29 12.23 3.93
CA PRO A 166 13.45 13.39 4.81
C PRO A 166 14.48 13.17 5.92
N SER A 167 14.65 11.93 6.37
CA SER A 167 15.57 11.56 7.45
C SER A 167 17.02 11.30 6.99
N THR A 168 17.30 11.34 5.70
CA THR A 168 18.67 11.22 5.14
C THR A 168 19.43 12.55 5.16
N GLU A 169 20.73 12.56 4.84
CA GLU A 169 21.54 13.79 4.88
C GLU A 169 21.17 14.77 3.78
N ILE A 170 20.99 14.30 2.55
CA ILE A 170 20.77 15.13 1.35
C ILE A 170 19.42 14.86 0.64
N GLY A 171 18.54 14.05 1.23
CA GLY A 171 17.29 13.60 0.61
C GLY A 171 17.50 12.47 -0.38
N ILE A 172 16.45 12.06 -1.04
CA ILE A 172 16.48 11.03 -2.10
C ILE A 172 15.82 11.58 -3.36
N THR A 173 16.47 11.37 -4.49
CA THR A 173 15.89 11.51 -5.82
C THR A 173 15.77 10.12 -6.42
N ALA A 174 14.55 9.59 -6.44
CA ALA A 174 14.28 8.28 -6.99
C ALA A 174 13.73 8.39 -8.40
N LYS A 175 14.36 7.70 -9.36
CA LYS A 175 13.93 7.62 -10.74
C LYS A 175 13.50 6.19 -11.03
N HIS A 176 12.24 6.03 -11.47
CA HIS A 176 11.76 4.74 -11.91
C HIS A 176 12.35 4.40 -13.28
N VAL A 177 12.86 3.18 -13.38
CA VAL A 177 13.37 2.58 -14.61
C VAL A 177 12.71 1.23 -14.82
N GLY A 178 12.47 0.83 -16.06
CA GLY A 178 11.84 -0.47 -16.36
C GLY A 178 10.51 -0.34 -17.08
N GLY A 179 9.58 -1.26 -16.81
CA GLY A 179 8.26 -1.32 -17.42
C GLY A 179 7.28 -0.26 -16.90
N ALA A 180 6.00 -0.40 -17.26
CA ALA A 180 4.97 0.47 -16.71
C ALA A 180 4.92 0.37 -15.18
N LEU A 181 4.76 1.52 -14.52
CA LEU A 181 4.68 1.62 -13.06
C LEU A 181 3.23 1.36 -12.63
N PRO A 182 2.93 0.26 -11.92
CA PRO A 182 1.57 -0.03 -11.50
C PRO A 182 1.12 0.88 -10.37
N SER A 183 -0.18 1.08 -10.23
CA SER A 183 -0.79 1.72 -9.06
C SER A 183 -0.20 3.11 -8.75
N MET A 184 -0.07 3.96 -9.76
CA MET A 184 0.37 5.36 -9.59
C MET A 184 -0.36 6.12 -8.46
N PRO A 185 -1.68 5.92 -8.25
CA PRO A 185 -2.38 6.56 -7.13
C PRO A 185 -1.73 6.32 -5.76
N HIS A 186 -1.19 5.12 -5.50
CA HIS A 186 -0.51 4.84 -4.22
C HIS A 186 0.77 5.67 -4.03
N ILE A 187 1.47 6.02 -5.11
CA ILE A 187 2.64 6.91 -5.02
C ILE A 187 2.16 8.34 -4.77
N ASP A 188 1.10 8.78 -5.46
CA ASP A 188 0.51 10.10 -5.24
C ASP A 188 0.03 10.26 -3.77
N MET A 189 -0.55 9.21 -3.17
CA MET A 189 -0.90 9.16 -1.75
C MET A 189 0.33 9.30 -0.85
N THR A 190 1.41 8.54 -1.12
CA THR A 190 2.68 8.66 -0.38
C THR A 190 3.25 10.08 -0.46
N VAL A 191 3.21 10.69 -1.64
CA VAL A 191 3.67 12.08 -1.87
C VAL A 191 2.82 13.07 -1.08
N GLN A 192 1.50 12.91 -1.09
CA GLN A 192 0.60 13.78 -0.33
C GLN A 192 0.87 13.67 1.17
N MET A 193 0.97 12.47 1.70
CA MET A 193 1.24 12.23 3.11
C MET A 193 2.60 12.81 3.56
N LEU A 194 3.64 12.67 2.74
CA LEU A 194 4.93 13.32 3.00
C LEU A 194 4.78 14.85 3.12
N ARG A 195 4.00 15.47 2.23
CA ARG A 195 3.71 16.91 2.27
C ARG A 195 2.92 17.32 3.51
N ASP A 196 1.96 16.50 3.91
CA ASP A 196 1.15 16.74 5.11
C ASP A 196 2.02 16.72 6.39
N PHE A 197 3.05 15.86 6.42
CA PHE A 197 4.07 15.85 7.47
C PHE A 197 5.16 16.92 7.30
N GLY A 198 5.04 17.81 6.31
CA GLY A 198 5.93 18.96 6.11
C GLY A 198 7.15 18.69 5.24
N ALA A 199 7.24 17.54 4.56
CA ALA A 199 8.33 17.26 3.63
C ALA A 199 8.18 18.06 2.32
N GLU A 200 9.30 18.54 1.77
CA GLU A 200 9.36 19.12 0.44
C GLU A 200 9.50 18.02 -0.61
N VAL A 201 8.46 17.87 -1.45
CA VAL A 201 8.41 16.82 -2.49
C VAL A 201 8.17 17.43 -3.87
N GLN A 202 9.08 17.14 -4.79
CA GLN A 202 9.01 17.48 -6.21
C GLN A 202 8.75 16.22 -7.03
N VAL A 203 7.83 16.31 -8.00
CA VAL A 203 7.42 15.18 -8.85
C VAL A 203 7.55 15.59 -10.32
N ASP A 204 8.30 14.85 -11.09
CA ASP A 204 8.34 14.91 -12.55
C ASP A 204 7.79 13.61 -13.13
N LYS A 205 6.47 13.58 -13.39
CA LYS A 205 5.80 12.39 -13.96
C LYS A 205 6.29 12.05 -15.37
N LYS A 206 6.82 13.02 -16.14
CA LYS A 206 7.34 12.76 -17.48
C LYS A 206 8.69 12.07 -17.46
N ALA A 207 9.52 12.44 -16.49
CA ALA A 207 10.82 11.81 -16.26
C ALA A 207 10.74 10.59 -15.33
N ASN A 208 9.56 10.23 -14.83
CA ASN A 208 9.36 9.21 -13.79
C ASN A 208 10.29 9.41 -12.58
N THR A 209 10.35 10.66 -12.10
CA THR A 209 11.31 11.04 -11.05
C THR A 209 10.60 11.74 -9.90
N TRP A 210 10.93 11.33 -8.69
CA TRP A 210 10.45 11.89 -7.44
C TRP A 210 11.64 12.32 -6.59
N ARG A 211 11.62 13.57 -6.14
CA ARG A 211 12.64 14.10 -5.25
C ARG A 211 12.01 14.51 -3.93
N VAL A 212 12.53 13.99 -2.84
CA VAL A 212 12.18 14.41 -1.48
C VAL A 212 13.42 15.01 -0.83
N ALA A 213 13.32 16.28 -0.43
CA ALA A 213 14.41 16.98 0.24
C ALA A 213 14.62 16.46 1.67
N PRO A 214 15.84 16.58 2.21
CA PRO A 214 16.07 16.30 3.62
C PRO A 214 15.38 17.37 4.47
N GLY A 215 14.79 16.96 5.60
CA GLY A 215 14.09 17.89 6.47
C GLY A 215 13.53 17.23 7.72
N LYS A 216 12.94 18.05 8.57
CA LYS A 216 12.25 17.58 9.76
C LYS A 216 10.79 17.33 9.42
N LEU A 217 10.29 16.17 9.81
CA LEU A 217 8.87 15.88 9.76
C LEU A 217 8.20 16.43 11.01
N ILE A 218 6.99 16.93 10.86
CA ILE A 218 6.19 17.56 11.91
C ILE A 218 5.07 16.62 12.32
N ALA A 219 4.93 16.39 13.62
CA ALA A 219 3.85 15.56 14.16
C ALA A 219 2.48 16.10 13.75
N GLN A 220 1.56 15.18 13.44
CA GLN A 220 0.23 15.48 12.93
C GLN A 220 -0.87 14.88 13.82
N ASP A 221 -2.04 15.48 13.79
CA ASP A 221 -3.29 14.88 14.28
C ASP A 221 -4.15 14.56 13.05
N LEU A 222 -4.17 13.28 12.66
CA LEU A 222 -4.79 12.81 11.42
C LEU A 222 -5.97 11.89 11.71
N ILE A 223 -7.03 12.04 10.93
CA ILE A 223 -8.11 11.05 10.86
C ILE A 223 -7.78 10.13 9.69
N ILE A 224 -7.58 8.85 9.97
CA ILE A 224 -7.36 7.85 8.94
C ILE A 224 -8.68 7.58 8.23
N GLU A 225 -8.68 7.72 6.92
CA GLU A 225 -9.85 7.42 6.10
C GLU A 225 -10.19 5.92 6.14
N PRO A 226 -11.46 5.52 5.95
CA PRO A 226 -11.80 4.11 5.79
C PRO A 226 -11.13 3.51 4.55
N ASP A 227 -10.84 2.21 4.58
CA ASP A 227 -10.31 1.48 3.43
C ASP A 227 -11.40 1.32 2.37
N LEU A 228 -11.32 2.11 1.32
CA LEU A 228 -12.31 2.10 0.23
C LEU A 228 -12.23 0.84 -0.62
N SER A 229 -11.05 0.24 -0.78
CA SER A 229 -10.89 -1.02 -1.53
C SER A 229 -11.57 -2.18 -0.79
N ASN A 230 -11.47 -2.22 0.53
CA ASN A 230 -12.15 -3.21 1.36
C ASN A 230 -13.67 -3.00 1.45
N ALA A 231 -14.20 -1.87 0.98
CA ALA A 231 -15.63 -1.68 0.82
C ALA A 231 -16.22 -2.47 -0.37
N ALA A 232 -15.39 -2.86 -1.35
CA ALA A 232 -15.84 -3.50 -2.59
C ALA A 232 -16.72 -4.74 -2.38
N PRO A 233 -16.40 -5.70 -1.49
CA PRO A 233 -17.26 -6.85 -1.22
C PRO A 233 -18.66 -6.45 -0.72
N PHE A 234 -18.74 -5.48 0.18
CA PHE A 234 -20.01 -5.00 0.73
C PHE A 234 -20.86 -4.28 -0.33
N MET A 235 -20.21 -3.47 -1.18
CA MET A 235 -20.88 -2.83 -2.30
C MET A 235 -21.36 -3.85 -3.33
N SER A 236 -20.59 -4.92 -3.56
CA SER A 236 -20.98 -6.03 -4.44
C SER A 236 -22.21 -6.77 -3.94
N ILE A 237 -22.37 -6.96 -2.62
CA ILE A 237 -23.57 -7.57 -2.02
C ILE A 237 -24.82 -6.78 -2.41
N ALA A 238 -24.80 -5.44 -2.36
CA ALA A 238 -25.93 -4.62 -2.76
C ALA A 238 -26.33 -4.88 -4.22
N MET A 239 -25.36 -5.05 -5.12
CA MET A 239 -25.60 -5.31 -6.53
C MET A 239 -26.19 -6.72 -6.77
N VAL A 240 -25.63 -7.73 -6.12
CA VAL A 240 -26.04 -9.13 -6.30
C VAL A 240 -27.42 -9.39 -5.68
N CYS A 241 -27.72 -8.80 -4.53
CA CYS A 241 -28.96 -9.02 -3.80
C CYS A 241 -30.07 -8.05 -4.18
N GLY A 242 -29.84 -7.06 -5.03
CA GLY A 242 -30.83 -6.05 -5.42
C GLY A 242 -31.23 -5.11 -4.28
N GLY A 243 -30.36 -4.95 -3.26
CA GLY A 243 -30.58 -4.13 -2.08
C GLY A 243 -29.78 -2.84 -2.08
N SER A 244 -29.61 -2.26 -0.91
CA SER A 244 -28.72 -1.11 -0.74
C SER A 244 -27.82 -1.27 0.49
N VAL A 245 -26.58 -0.75 0.37
CA VAL A 245 -25.59 -0.68 1.44
C VAL A 245 -25.12 0.76 1.56
N THR A 246 -24.86 1.21 2.77
CA THR A 246 -24.21 2.51 3.02
C THR A 246 -22.84 2.26 3.62
N ILE A 247 -21.81 2.76 2.97
CA ILE A 247 -20.46 2.77 3.51
C ILE A 247 -20.28 4.09 4.25
N ALA A 248 -20.11 4.00 5.56
CA ALA A 248 -19.95 5.16 6.43
C ALA A 248 -18.65 5.93 6.11
N ASP A 249 -18.68 7.23 6.33
CA ASP A 249 -17.54 8.13 6.26
C ASP A 249 -16.74 8.09 4.94
N TRP A 250 -17.38 7.69 3.84
CA TRP A 250 -16.74 7.76 2.53
C TRP A 250 -16.35 9.21 2.23
N PRO A 251 -15.05 9.49 2.00
CA PRO A 251 -14.60 10.85 1.79
C PRO A 251 -15.12 11.42 0.47
N LYS A 252 -15.46 12.70 0.46
CA LYS A 252 -15.91 13.38 -0.77
C LYS A 252 -14.77 13.63 -1.76
N GLN A 253 -13.56 13.75 -1.24
CA GLN A 253 -12.31 13.91 -1.98
C GLN A 253 -11.27 13.04 -1.32
N THR A 254 -10.59 12.21 -2.11
CA THR A 254 -9.55 11.31 -1.65
C THR A 254 -8.59 10.98 -2.79
N THR A 255 -7.38 10.61 -2.45
CA THR A 255 -6.40 10.06 -3.38
C THR A 255 -6.45 8.53 -3.43
N GLN A 256 -7.29 7.88 -2.61
CA GLN A 256 -7.42 6.43 -2.60
C GLN A 256 -7.93 5.89 -3.95
N PRO A 257 -7.22 4.94 -4.59
CA PRO A 257 -7.68 4.33 -5.83
C PRO A 257 -9.01 3.59 -5.69
N GLY A 258 -9.34 3.12 -4.48
CA GLY A 258 -10.63 2.48 -4.18
C GLY A 258 -11.85 3.37 -4.45
N ASP A 259 -11.69 4.71 -4.52
CA ASP A 259 -12.77 5.63 -4.90
C ASP A 259 -13.29 5.39 -6.33
N GLN A 260 -12.49 4.76 -7.21
CA GLN A 260 -12.93 4.36 -8.54
C GLN A 260 -14.08 3.34 -8.54
N LEU A 261 -14.33 2.65 -7.42
CA LEU A 261 -15.51 1.80 -7.26
C LEU A 261 -16.81 2.54 -7.59
N ARG A 262 -16.90 3.83 -7.29
CA ARG A 262 -18.11 4.62 -7.61
C ARG A 262 -18.39 4.64 -9.12
N GLU A 263 -17.38 4.89 -9.93
CA GLU A 263 -17.52 4.89 -11.38
C GLU A 263 -17.71 3.49 -11.93
N ILE A 264 -16.87 2.54 -11.51
CA ILE A 264 -16.89 1.16 -11.99
C ILE A 264 -18.26 0.52 -11.76
N LEU A 265 -18.76 0.58 -10.52
CA LEU A 265 -20.03 -0.05 -10.16
C LEU A 265 -21.23 0.68 -10.78
N THR A 266 -21.14 1.99 -11.00
CA THR A 266 -22.15 2.74 -11.77
C THR A 266 -22.21 2.26 -13.21
N ARG A 267 -21.08 2.03 -13.89
CA ARG A 267 -21.02 1.45 -15.23
C ARG A 267 -21.59 0.03 -15.27
N MET A 268 -21.42 -0.74 -14.18
CA MET A 268 -21.98 -2.08 -14.03
C MET A 268 -23.47 -2.09 -13.65
N GLY A 269 -24.11 -0.91 -13.44
CA GLY A 269 -25.54 -0.76 -13.27
C GLY A 269 -25.99 -0.36 -11.85
N ALA A 270 -25.09 -0.04 -10.93
CA ALA A 270 -25.43 0.47 -9.62
C ALA A 270 -25.90 1.93 -9.65
N ASN A 271 -26.75 2.30 -8.68
CA ASN A 271 -27.01 3.69 -8.34
C ASN A 271 -26.21 4.07 -7.08
N ILE A 272 -25.35 5.06 -7.20
CA ILE A 272 -24.43 5.49 -6.13
C ILE A 272 -24.67 6.96 -5.80
N GLN A 273 -24.85 7.26 -4.52
CA GLN A 273 -25.15 8.63 -4.04
C GLN A 273 -24.45 8.90 -2.73
N PHE A 274 -23.87 10.11 -2.61
CA PHE A 274 -23.49 10.63 -1.29
C PHE A 274 -24.73 10.99 -0.51
N ILE A 275 -24.76 10.51 0.73
CA ILE A 275 -25.80 10.83 1.71
C ILE A 275 -25.15 11.41 2.97
N GLU A 276 -25.95 11.87 3.92
CA GLU A 276 -25.42 12.22 5.24
C GLU A 276 -24.80 10.99 5.90
N GLY A 277 -23.54 11.12 6.31
CA GLY A 277 -22.76 10.05 6.96
C GLY A 277 -22.09 9.04 6.04
N GLY A 278 -22.11 9.19 4.70
CA GLY A 278 -21.35 8.28 3.84
C GLY A 278 -21.82 8.18 2.39
N LEU A 279 -21.50 7.04 1.77
CA LEU A 279 -21.82 6.71 0.39
C LEU A 279 -22.84 5.55 0.36
N LYS A 280 -24.02 5.79 -0.24
CA LYS A 280 -25.02 4.75 -0.45
C LYS A 280 -24.89 4.18 -1.86
N ILE A 281 -24.81 2.86 -1.95
CA ILE A 281 -24.98 2.10 -3.19
C ILE A 281 -26.30 1.35 -3.17
N THR A 282 -27.00 1.35 -4.29
CA THR A 282 -28.21 0.55 -4.53
C THR A 282 -27.97 -0.27 -5.78
N GLY A 283 -28.17 -1.58 -5.69
CA GLY A 283 -28.09 -2.49 -6.82
C GLY A 283 -29.15 -2.16 -7.87
N GLY A 284 -28.78 -2.27 -9.14
CA GLY A 284 -29.70 -2.19 -10.25
C GLY A 284 -30.51 -3.49 -10.46
N GLU A 285 -31.39 -3.51 -11.43
CA GLU A 285 -32.13 -4.72 -11.80
C GLU A 285 -31.22 -5.83 -12.35
N LYS A 286 -30.10 -5.43 -12.96
CA LYS A 286 -29.17 -6.32 -13.66
C LYS A 286 -27.73 -5.81 -13.53
N ILE A 287 -26.80 -6.75 -13.43
CA ILE A 287 -25.38 -6.44 -13.48
C ILE A 287 -24.94 -6.46 -14.95
N LYS A 288 -24.32 -5.38 -15.41
CA LYS A 288 -23.79 -5.24 -16.78
C LYS A 288 -22.32 -5.64 -16.81
N GLY A 289 -21.90 -6.29 -17.90
CA GLY A 289 -20.49 -6.54 -18.16
C GLY A 289 -19.75 -5.22 -18.41
N ILE A 290 -18.43 -5.26 -18.25
CA ILE A 290 -17.56 -4.09 -18.34
C ILE A 290 -16.27 -4.42 -19.10
N ASP A 291 -15.81 -3.50 -19.94
CA ASP A 291 -14.45 -3.51 -20.48
C ASP A 291 -13.66 -2.38 -19.78
N ILE A 292 -12.61 -2.75 -19.05
CA ILE A 292 -11.90 -1.83 -18.17
C ILE A 292 -10.43 -2.22 -18.00
N ASP A 293 -9.58 -1.21 -17.99
CA ASP A 293 -8.20 -1.28 -17.55
C ASP A 293 -8.15 -1.07 -16.03
N LEU A 294 -7.57 -2.03 -15.31
CA LEU A 294 -7.44 -2.03 -13.85
C LEU A 294 -5.97 -1.91 -13.39
N HIS A 295 -5.08 -1.44 -14.27
CA HIS A 295 -3.67 -1.27 -13.97
C HIS A 295 -3.41 -0.47 -12.68
N ASP A 296 -4.15 0.62 -12.52
CA ASP A 296 -4.00 1.54 -11.38
C ASP A 296 -4.83 1.13 -10.14
N VAL A 297 -5.75 0.18 -10.29
CA VAL A 297 -6.67 -0.26 -9.23
C VAL A 297 -6.77 -1.78 -9.15
N GLY A 298 -5.65 -2.46 -9.36
CA GLY A 298 -5.59 -3.92 -9.42
C GLY A 298 -6.20 -4.63 -8.19
N GLU A 299 -6.16 -4.00 -7.01
CA GLU A 299 -6.73 -4.52 -5.78
C GLU A 299 -8.26 -4.70 -5.85
N LEU A 300 -8.96 -3.97 -6.73
CA LEU A 300 -10.40 -4.09 -6.93
C LEU A 300 -10.78 -5.29 -7.81
N THR A 301 -9.82 -5.86 -8.53
CA THR A 301 -10.04 -6.94 -9.52
C THR A 301 -10.83 -8.12 -8.96
N PRO A 302 -10.59 -8.67 -7.75
CA PRO A 302 -11.35 -9.82 -7.26
C PRO A 302 -12.85 -9.54 -7.12
N ALA A 303 -13.21 -8.36 -6.62
CA ALA A 303 -14.61 -7.97 -6.47
C ALA A 303 -15.28 -7.73 -7.83
N ILE A 304 -14.58 -7.04 -8.73
CA ILE A 304 -15.10 -6.77 -10.09
C ILE A 304 -15.22 -8.06 -10.90
N ALA A 305 -14.27 -9.00 -10.79
CA ALA A 305 -14.33 -10.31 -11.43
C ALA A 305 -15.53 -11.11 -10.92
N THR A 306 -15.81 -11.09 -9.61
CA THR A 306 -16.97 -11.74 -9.03
C THR A 306 -18.29 -11.19 -9.58
N LEU A 307 -18.42 -9.85 -9.68
CA LEU A 307 -19.59 -9.22 -10.29
C LEU A 307 -19.69 -9.52 -11.79
N SER A 308 -18.56 -9.55 -12.49
CA SER A 308 -18.48 -9.86 -13.90
C SER A 308 -18.94 -11.28 -14.23
N ALA A 309 -18.68 -12.24 -13.32
CA ALA A 309 -19.19 -13.61 -13.47
C ALA A 309 -20.72 -13.70 -13.36
N LEU A 310 -21.38 -12.72 -12.76
CA LEU A 310 -22.82 -12.61 -12.60
C LEU A 310 -23.46 -11.63 -13.60
N ALA A 311 -22.66 -11.00 -14.45
CA ALA A 311 -23.13 -10.00 -15.38
C ALA A 311 -23.86 -10.63 -16.60
N GLU A 312 -24.84 -9.92 -17.19
CA GLU A 312 -25.62 -10.39 -18.34
C GLU A 312 -24.82 -10.36 -19.67
N SER A 313 -23.68 -9.70 -19.68
CA SER A 313 -22.80 -9.61 -20.85
C SER A 313 -21.34 -9.84 -20.47
N PRO A 314 -20.48 -10.23 -21.43
CA PRO A 314 -19.06 -10.45 -21.17
C PRO A 314 -18.36 -9.22 -20.56
N SER A 315 -17.37 -9.48 -19.70
CA SER A 315 -16.48 -8.45 -19.14
C SER A 315 -15.03 -8.74 -19.53
N TYR A 316 -14.26 -7.68 -19.72
CA TYR A 316 -12.85 -7.73 -20.04
C TYR A 316 -12.08 -6.89 -18.99
N LEU A 317 -11.30 -7.56 -18.15
CA LEU A 317 -10.47 -6.93 -17.12
C LEU A 317 -9.03 -6.97 -17.62
N ARG A 318 -8.45 -5.79 -17.88
CA ARG A 318 -7.16 -5.65 -18.57
C ARG A 318 -6.07 -5.16 -17.64
N GLU A 319 -4.83 -5.38 -18.06
CA GLU A 319 -3.59 -4.87 -17.43
C GLU A 319 -3.42 -5.28 -15.95
N ILE A 320 -3.87 -6.48 -15.60
CA ILE A 320 -3.87 -6.99 -14.21
C ILE A 320 -2.77 -8.03 -13.94
N GLY A 321 -1.80 -8.19 -14.84
CA GLY A 321 -0.73 -9.20 -14.75
C GLY A 321 0.11 -9.12 -13.47
N HIS A 322 0.31 -7.91 -12.94
CA HIS A 322 1.07 -7.67 -11.69
C HIS A 322 0.46 -8.36 -10.46
N LEU A 323 -0.85 -8.69 -10.47
CA LEU A 323 -1.54 -9.35 -9.37
C LEU A 323 -1.06 -10.78 -9.08
N ARG A 324 -0.30 -11.40 -9.99
CA ARG A 324 0.31 -12.72 -9.80
C ARG A 324 1.39 -12.72 -8.71
N LEU A 325 1.99 -11.54 -8.46
CA LEU A 325 3.11 -11.37 -7.52
C LEU A 325 2.66 -10.90 -6.11
N HIS A 326 1.35 -10.86 -5.86
CA HIS A 326 0.79 -10.45 -4.56
C HIS A 326 0.86 -11.58 -3.52
N GLU A 327 0.00 -11.54 -2.49
CA GLU A 327 -0.06 -12.52 -1.39
C GLU A 327 -0.29 -13.95 -1.90
N THR A 328 -0.98 -14.05 -3.06
CA THR A 328 -1.19 -15.25 -3.86
C THR A 328 -1.20 -14.86 -5.34
N ASP A 329 -1.15 -15.82 -6.26
CA ASP A 329 -1.49 -15.56 -7.67
C ASP A 329 -3.01 -15.35 -7.78
N ARG A 330 -3.42 -14.07 -7.67
CA ARG A 330 -4.84 -13.71 -7.67
C ARG A 330 -5.53 -14.04 -8.99
N LEU A 331 -4.82 -14.02 -10.12
CA LEU A 331 -5.39 -14.35 -11.44
C LEU A 331 -5.70 -15.84 -11.54
N SER A 332 -4.74 -16.70 -11.21
CA SER A 332 -4.93 -18.15 -11.21
C SER A 332 -6.08 -18.57 -10.28
N ARG A 333 -6.18 -17.93 -9.11
CA ARG A 333 -7.29 -18.20 -8.17
C ARG A 333 -8.65 -17.73 -8.68
N SER A 334 -8.71 -16.64 -9.43
CA SER A 334 -9.95 -16.16 -10.05
C SER A 334 -10.35 -17.01 -11.25
N GLU A 335 -9.39 -17.42 -12.07
CA GLU A 335 -9.60 -18.27 -13.24
C GLU A 335 -10.22 -19.63 -12.88
N GLU A 336 -9.71 -20.27 -11.82
CA GLU A 336 -10.12 -21.60 -11.39
C GLU A 336 -11.63 -21.71 -11.13
N HIS A 337 -12.28 -20.59 -10.82
CA HIS A 337 -13.68 -20.59 -10.37
C HIS A 337 -14.67 -19.93 -11.32
N THR A 338 -14.29 -18.98 -12.17
CA THR A 338 -15.28 -18.11 -12.83
C THR A 338 -14.88 -17.52 -14.19
N SER A 339 -13.65 -17.71 -14.67
CA SER A 339 -13.14 -16.92 -15.79
C SER A 339 -12.11 -17.67 -16.62
N GLU A 340 -11.91 -17.24 -17.86
CA GLU A 340 -10.84 -17.70 -18.74
C GLU A 340 -9.73 -16.66 -18.82
N LEU A 341 -8.49 -17.13 -18.67
CA LEU A 341 -7.30 -16.32 -18.88
C LEU A 341 -7.09 -16.11 -20.39
N GLN A 342 -7.17 -14.88 -20.87
CA GLN A 342 -6.94 -14.57 -22.28
C GLN A 342 -5.47 -14.28 -22.58
N SER A 343 -4.73 -13.79 -21.58
CA SER A 343 -3.31 -13.49 -21.68
C SER A 343 -2.67 -13.48 -20.30
N HIS A 344 -1.37 -13.23 -20.21
CA HIS A 344 -0.69 -13.08 -18.90
C HIS A 344 -1.19 -11.88 -18.08
N SER A 345 -1.86 -10.91 -18.69
CA SER A 345 -2.28 -9.65 -18.07
C SER A 345 -3.78 -9.43 -18.02
N ASP A 346 -4.59 -10.25 -18.73
CA ASP A 346 -6.03 -9.98 -18.91
C ASP A 346 -6.89 -11.15 -18.45
N LEU A 347 -8.04 -10.83 -17.86
CA LEU A 347 -9.07 -11.76 -17.44
C LEU A 347 -10.36 -11.48 -18.20
N VAL A 348 -10.96 -12.53 -18.76
CA VAL A 348 -12.28 -12.47 -19.42
C VAL A 348 -13.27 -13.28 -18.61
N CYS A 349 -14.30 -12.60 -18.11
CA CYS A 349 -15.41 -13.24 -17.42
C CYS A 349 -16.57 -13.42 -18.41
N ARG A 350 -16.94 -14.67 -18.65
CA ARG A 350 -18.12 -15.03 -19.43
C ARG A 350 -19.09 -15.78 -18.54
N LEU A 351 -20.35 -15.45 -18.65
CA LEU A 351 -21.39 -16.20 -17.99
C LEU A 351 -21.47 -17.59 -18.61
N LEU A 352 -20.94 -18.60 -17.94
CA LEU A 352 -21.20 -20.00 -18.23
C LEU A 352 -22.54 -20.40 -17.59
N LEU A 353 -23.61 -19.70 -17.96
CA LEU A 353 -24.96 -20.23 -17.72
C LEU A 353 -25.23 -21.24 -18.83
N GLU A 354 -24.84 -22.50 -18.64
CA GLU A 354 -25.53 -23.61 -19.28
C GLU A 354 -26.98 -23.55 -18.80
N LYS A 355 -27.85 -23.10 -19.69
CA LYS A 355 -29.28 -23.33 -19.50
C LYS A 355 -29.49 -24.84 -19.47
N LYS A 356 -29.75 -25.39 -18.28
CA LYS A 356 -30.47 -26.65 -18.16
C LYS A 356 -31.93 -26.46 -18.53
#